data_b2123173fa4bd8985582686d0aaec828
#
_entry.id   b2123173fa4bd8985582686d0aaec828
#
_cell.length_a   1.000
_cell.length_b   1.000
_cell.length_c   1.000
_cell.angle_alpha   90.00
_cell.angle_beta   90.00
_cell.angle_gamma   90.00
#
_symmetry.space_group_name_H-M   'P 1'
#
loop_
_entity.id
_entity.type
_entity.pdbx_description
1 polymer ?
#
loop_
_entity_poly.entity_id
_entity_poly.type
_entity_poly.pdbx_seq_one_letter_code
_entity_poly.pdbx_strand_id
1 'polypeptide(L)'
;MKNIRNFCIIAHIDHGKSTLADRLLEFTKTIQVTEGQMLDDMDLEKERGITIKSHAIQMEYEYGGEKYVLNLIDTPGHVDFSYEVSRSIAACEGALLIVDASQGVQAQTISNLYMALEHDLEIIPVLNKCDMASAMPDEVEDEIIDLLGCKHEDIIRASGKTGMGVEEILKAVVERIPHPTGDEEAPLQALIFDSVFNSFRGIIAYFKIENGVIRKGDKVKFFNTGKEYDADEIGVLKMDMIPRAELRTGDVGYIISGIKTSREVKVGDTITHIARPCEKAIAGFEEVKPMVFAGVYPIEAEDYENLRASLEKLQLNDASLTFQPESSLALGFGFRCGFLGFLHMEIVQERLDREFVMNVITTVPNVSYMVFDKQGHANEVHNPGGMPDPTLIDHIEEPFIDATIITATDYIGPIMTLCLGKRGELVRQNYVSGNRVEIHYKMPLGEIVIDFYDKLKSISKGYASFDYHQSGFRPSKLVKLDILLNGEPVDALSTLTHVDNAYNLGKRMCEKLKELIPRQQFDIAIQAAIGAKIISRETIKAVRKDVTAKCYGGDVSRKRKLLEKQKRGKKRMKQIGNVEVPQKAFLAVLKLD
;
A
#
# COMPACT_ATOMS: atom_id res chain seq x y z
N MET A 1 32.26 -15.16 5.09
CA MET A 1 30.96 -15.83 5.06
C MET A 1 30.53 -16.46 6.38
N LYS A 2 31.31 -17.34 7.02
CA LYS A 2 30.86 -18.11 8.22
C LYS A 2 30.29 -17.25 9.37
N ASN A 3 30.76 -16.03 9.53
CA ASN A 3 30.35 -15.14 10.60
C ASN A 3 29.36 -14.06 10.13
N ILE A 4 28.69 -14.25 8.97
CA ILE A 4 27.65 -13.37 8.47
C ILE A 4 26.29 -14.01 8.72
N ARG A 5 25.29 -13.21 9.15
CA ARG A 5 23.89 -13.61 9.25
C ARG A 5 23.02 -12.54 8.64
N ASN A 6 22.27 -12.89 7.60
CA ASN A 6 21.30 -11.99 6.98
C ASN A 6 19.91 -12.44 7.39
N PHE A 7 19.17 -11.58 8.02
CA PHE A 7 17.83 -11.90 8.51
C PHE A 7 16.89 -10.72 8.42
N CYS A 8 15.61 -11.03 8.30
CA CYS A 8 14.54 -10.06 8.33
C CYS A 8 13.66 -10.24 9.56
N ILE A 9 12.82 -9.26 9.82
CA ILE A 9 11.77 -9.32 10.85
C ILE A 9 10.42 -9.34 10.14
N ILE A 10 9.66 -10.40 10.33
CA ILE A 10 8.30 -10.54 9.84
C ILE A 10 7.32 -10.48 11.01
N ALA A 11 6.29 -9.66 10.88
CA ALA A 11 5.32 -9.43 11.93
C ALA A 11 4.00 -8.90 11.36
N HIS A 12 2.93 -9.05 12.11
CA HIS A 12 1.71 -8.27 11.88
C HIS A 12 1.90 -6.82 12.32
N ILE A 13 1.06 -5.91 11.80
CA ILE A 13 1.01 -4.51 12.22
C ILE A 13 0.82 -4.45 13.75
N ASP A 14 1.47 -3.51 14.41
CA ASP A 14 1.42 -3.28 15.85
C ASP A 14 1.95 -4.41 16.76
N HIS A 15 2.56 -5.48 16.20
CA HIS A 15 3.21 -6.51 17.01
C HIS A 15 4.56 -6.08 17.61
N GLY A 16 4.99 -4.83 17.33
CA GLY A 16 6.19 -4.24 17.96
C GLY A 16 7.48 -4.52 17.21
N LYS A 17 7.41 -4.72 15.89
CA LYS A 17 8.53 -4.97 14.98
C LYS A 17 9.63 -3.91 15.12
N SER A 18 9.34 -2.63 14.83
CA SER A 18 10.31 -1.52 14.85
C SER A 18 10.89 -1.31 16.25
N THR A 19 10.07 -1.44 17.30
CA THR A 19 10.55 -1.33 18.69
C THR A 19 11.53 -2.43 19.05
N LEU A 20 11.30 -3.67 18.62
CA LEU A 20 12.23 -4.77 18.86
C LEU A 20 13.51 -4.61 18.04
N ALA A 21 13.40 -4.17 16.79
CA ALA A 21 14.54 -3.88 15.93
C ALA A 21 15.46 -2.81 16.54
N ASP A 22 14.88 -1.71 17.06
CA ASP A 22 15.65 -0.69 17.77
C ASP A 22 16.39 -1.27 18.99
N ARG A 23 15.78 -2.18 19.74
CA ARG A 23 16.45 -2.84 20.88
C ARG A 23 17.61 -3.74 20.47
N LEU A 24 17.50 -4.44 19.31
CA LEU A 24 18.61 -5.20 18.75
C LEU A 24 19.79 -4.28 18.39
N LEU A 25 19.49 -3.11 17.78
CA LEU A 25 20.48 -2.10 17.44
C LEU A 25 21.15 -1.46 18.66
N GLU A 26 20.38 -1.17 19.70
CA GLU A 26 20.91 -0.65 20.97
C GLU A 26 21.81 -1.68 21.68
N PHE A 27 21.37 -2.93 21.77
CA PHE A 27 22.13 -4.00 22.42
C PHE A 27 23.48 -4.26 21.72
N THR A 28 23.50 -4.21 20.39
CA THR A 28 24.70 -4.33 19.59
C THR A 28 25.54 -3.05 19.54
N LYS A 29 25.13 -1.99 20.25
CA LYS A 29 25.78 -0.67 20.26
C LYS A 29 25.89 -0.03 18.86
N THR A 30 25.02 -0.42 17.96
CA THR A 30 24.94 0.18 16.61
C THR A 30 24.35 1.57 16.67
N ILE A 31 23.38 1.79 17.60
CA ILE A 31 22.81 3.08 17.96
C ILE A 31 23.03 3.38 19.44
N GLN A 32 22.95 4.66 19.82
CA GLN A 32 22.87 5.06 21.22
C GLN A 32 21.43 4.91 21.71
N VAL A 33 21.25 4.69 23.01
CA VAL A 33 19.91 4.62 23.61
C VAL A 33 19.18 5.94 23.36
N THR A 34 18.06 5.88 22.65
CA THR A 34 17.25 7.04 22.27
C THR A 34 15.78 6.81 22.64
N GLU A 35 15.07 7.88 22.99
CA GLU A 35 13.62 7.86 23.09
C GLU A 35 13.03 8.04 21.67
N GLY A 36 12.45 6.99 21.08
CA GLY A 36 11.77 7.02 19.78
C GLY A 36 12.16 5.87 18.86
N GLN A 37 11.44 5.72 17.76
CA GLN A 37 11.69 4.73 16.71
C GLN A 37 12.73 5.33 15.74
N MET A 38 13.94 4.73 15.71
CA MET A 38 15.04 5.22 14.90
C MET A 38 15.02 4.64 13.48
N LEU A 39 14.44 3.47 13.29
CA LEU A 39 14.32 2.82 11.98
C LEU A 39 13.25 3.44 11.10
N ASP A 40 12.22 4.02 11.70
CA ASP A 40 11.17 4.71 10.97
C ASP A 40 11.67 6.12 10.59
N ASP A 41 12.27 6.26 9.42
CA ASP A 41 12.89 7.52 8.96
C ASP A 41 11.88 8.59 8.57
N MET A 42 10.68 8.16 8.14
CA MET A 42 9.63 9.07 7.70
C MET A 42 8.73 9.47 8.87
N ASP A 43 8.40 10.77 8.98
CA ASP A 43 7.42 11.24 9.97
C ASP A 43 6.08 10.49 9.84
N LEU A 44 5.73 10.10 8.62
CA LEU A 44 4.53 9.35 8.30
C LEU A 44 4.55 7.92 8.89
N GLU A 45 5.69 7.25 8.90
CA GLU A 45 5.89 5.95 9.53
C GLU A 45 5.67 6.04 11.04
N LYS A 46 6.25 7.05 11.68
CA LYS A 46 6.10 7.31 13.13
C LYS A 46 4.66 7.63 13.52
N GLU A 47 3.99 8.47 12.73
CA GLU A 47 2.59 8.87 13.01
C GLU A 47 1.62 7.71 12.84
N ARG A 48 1.83 6.85 11.83
CA ARG A 48 0.94 5.72 11.53
C ARG A 48 1.33 4.43 12.23
N GLY A 49 2.54 4.37 12.82
CA GLY A 49 3.07 3.16 13.47
C GLY A 49 3.32 2.01 12.51
N ILE A 50 3.60 2.30 11.23
CA ILE A 50 3.85 1.30 10.20
C ILE A 50 5.18 1.57 9.49
N THR A 51 5.96 0.55 9.21
CA THR A 51 7.10 0.65 8.31
C THR A 51 6.61 0.66 6.87
N ILE A 52 6.99 1.68 6.11
CA ILE A 52 6.63 1.85 4.69
C ILE A 52 7.77 1.35 3.81
N LYS A 53 9.02 1.63 4.18
CA LYS A 53 10.21 1.23 3.44
C LYS A 53 11.04 0.21 4.19
N SER A 54 11.66 -0.70 3.42
CA SER A 54 12.64 -1.62 3.96
C SER A 54 13.95 -0.88 4.27
N HIS A 55 14.54 -1.20 5.40
CA HIS A 55 15.85 -0.68 5.81
C HIS A 55 16.81 -1.84 6.06
N ALA A 56 18.01 -1.77 5.48
CA ALA A 56 19.05 -2.73 5.77
C ALA A 56 20.10 -2.10 6.68
N ILE A 57 20.37 -2.71 7.81
CA ILE A 57 21.36 -2.22 8.77
C ILE A 57 22.30 -3.33 9.20
N GLN A 58 23.60 -3.05 9.10
CA GLN A 58 24.67 -3.91 9.55
C GLN A 58 25.00 -3.67 11.02
N MET A 59 24.92 -4.73 11.83
CA MET A 59 25.31 -4.77 13.24
C MET A 59 26.55 -5.64 13.43
N GLU A 60 27.33 -5.37 14.46
CA GLU A 60 28.43 -6.23 14.91
C GLU A 60 28.07 -6.81 16.27
N TYR A 61 28.15 -8.14 16.40
CA TYR A 61 27.86 -8.84 17.64
C TYR A 61 28.98 -9.84 17.98
N GLU A 62 29.41 -9.84 19.24
CA GLU A 62 30.46 -10.77 19.71
C GLU A 62 29.79 -11.95 20.46
N TYR A 63 30.00 -13.16 19.98
CA TYR A 63 29.46 -14.37 20.57
C TYR A 63 30.52 -15.48 20.60
N GLY A 64 30.72 -16.13 21.78
CA GLY A 64 31.71 -17.20 21.92
C GLY A 64 33.15 -16.77 21.66
N GLY A 65 33.48 -15.48 21.75
CA GLY A 65 34.79 -14.91 21.45
C GLY A 65 35.03 -14.65 19.96
N GLU A 66 34.05 -14.87 19.11
CA GLU A 66 34.08 -14.57 17.68
C GLU A 66 33.19 -13.35 17.38
N LYS A 67 33.62 -12.55 16.38
CA LYS A 67 32.82 -11.41 15.88
C LYS A 67 31.94 -11.85 14.73
N TYR A 68 30.65 -11.57 14.85
CA TYR A 68 29.64 -11.78 13.81
C TYR A 68 29.17 -10.46 13.21
N VAL A 69 28.89 -10.51 11.93
CA VAL A 69 28.25 -9.45 11.18
C VAL A 69 26.79 -9.87 10.97
N LEU A 70 25.88 -9.09 11.53
CA LEU A 70 24.46 -9.33 11.46
C LEU A 70 23.84 -8.25 10.56
N ASN A 71 23.28 -8.62 9.43
CA ASN A 71 22.56 -7.72 8.55
C ASN A 71 21.06 -7.89 8.79
N LEU A 72 20.45 -6.90 9.43
CA LEU A 72 19.02 -6.82 9.63
C LEU A 72 18.40 -6.12 8.42
N ILE A 73 17.44 -6.77 7.77
CA ILE A 73 16.59 -6.18 6.73
C ILE A 73 15.20 -6.01 7.33
N ASP A 74 14.85 -4.77 7.68
CA ASP A 74 13.52 -4.46 8.20
C ASP A 74 12.50 -4.48 7.06
N THR A 75 11.31 -5.05 7.30
CA THR A 75 10.29 -5.26 6.27
C THR A 75 9.01 -4.51 6.63
N PRO A 76 8.25 -3.98 5.64
CA PRO A 76 6.89 -3.50 5.90
C PRO A 76 6.00 -4.59 6.50
N GLY A 77 5.01 -4.20 7.31
CA GLY A 77 4.07 -5.15 7.93
C GLY A 77 2.69 -5.19 7.30
N HIS A 78 2.40 -4.34 6.29
CA HIS A 78 1.06 -4.19 5.71
C HIS A 78 0.90 -4.97 4.39
N VAL A 79 -0.31 -5.51 4.16
CA VAL A 79 -0.63 -6.30 2.94
C VAL A 79 -0.35 -5.56 1.63
N ASP A 80 -0.57 -4.25 1.57
CA ASP A 80 -0.30 -3.44 0.38
C ASP A 80 1.20 -3.46 0.00
N PHE A 81 2.09 -3.76 0.95
CA PHE A 81 3.54 -3.82 0.77
C PHE A 81 4.10 -5.25 0.73
N SER A 82 3.25 -6.26 0.52
CA SER A 82 3.66 -7.67 0.46
C SER A 82 4.78 -7.94 -0.55
N TYR A 83 4.81 -7.17 -1.63
CA TYR A 83 5.86 -7.24 -2.64
C TYR A 83 7.24 -6.80 -2.11
N GLU A 84 7.32 -5.74 -1.32
CA GLU A 84 8.56 -5.29 -0.67
C GLU A 84 9.01 -6.29 0.39
N VAL A 85 8.05 -6.88 1.11
CA VAL A 85 8.32 -7.97 2.06
C VAL A 85 8.96 -9.15 1.36
N SER A 86 8.40 -9.63 0.25
CA SER A 86 8.93 -10.75 -0.53
C SER A 86 10.38 -10.53 -0.98
N ARG A 87 10.72 -9.31 -1.41
CA ARG A 87 12.08 -8.96 -1.83
C ARG A 87 13.08 -8.92 -0.69
N SER A 88 12.67 -8.37 0.43
CA SER A 88 13.49 -8.34 1.65
C SER A 88 13.75 -9.75 2.18
N ILE A 89 12.73 -10.62 2.14
CA ILE A 89 12.82 -12.04 2.47
C ILE A 89 13.83 -12.75 1.55
N ALA A 90 13.76 -12.51 0.23
CA ALA A 90 14.67 -13.14 -0.74
C ALA A 90 16.16 -12.79 -0.51
N ALA A 91 16.45 -11.69 0.20
CA ALA A 91 17.82 -11.30 0.55
C ALA A 91 18.32 -11.89 1.87
N CYS A 92 17.54 -12.74 2.54
CA CYS A 92 17.84 -13.29 3.88
C CYS A 92 18.04 -14.81 3.86
N GLU A 93 18.71 -15.32 4.88
CA GLU A 93 18.81 -16.74 5.21
C GLU A 93 17.91 -17.12 6.40
N GLY A 94 17.39 -16.15 7.14
CA GLY A 94 16.47 -16.39 8.26
C GLY A 94 15.52 -15.26 8.52
N ALA A 95 14.49 -15.53 9.32
CA ALA A 95 13.49 -14.56 9.72
C ALA A 95 13.13 -14.68 11.20
N LEU A 96 13.01 -13.53 11.88
CA LEU A 96 12.39 -13.44 13.19
C LEU A 96 10.88 -13.31 13.00
N LEU A 97 10.11 -14.30 13.41
CA LEU A 97 8.65 -14.25 13.39
C LEU A 97 8.14 -13.68 14.71
N ILE A 98 7.71 -12.42 14.70
CA ILE A 98 7.25 -11.74 15.90
C ILE A 98 5.72 -11.90 16.05
N VAL A 99 5.31 -12.43 17.20
CA VAL A 99 3.91 -12.56 17.59
C VAL A 99 3.69 -11.78 18.89
N ASP A 100 2.62 -10.97 18.95
CA ASP A 100 2.22 -10.23 20.16
C ASP A 100 1.57 -11.17 21.15
N ALA A 101 2.09 -11.26 22.36
CA ALA A 101 1.58 -12.12 23.44
C ALA A 101 0.16 -11.77 23.90
N SER A 102 -0.37 -10.59 23.54
CA SER A 102 -1.74 -10.16 23.87
C SER A 102 -2.73 -10.36 22.71
N GLN A 103 -2.23 -10.47 21.47
CA GLN A 103 -3.08 -10.58 20.27
C GLN A 103 -2.97 -11.96 19.59
N GLY A 104 -1.86 -12.68 19.80
CA GLY A 104 -1.57 -13.98 19.19
C GLY A 104 -1.34 -13.92 17.68
N VAL A 105 -1.45 -15.08 17.02
CA VAL A 105 -1.22 -15.22 15.57
C VAL A 105 -2.29 -14.48 14.78
N GLN A 106 -1.86 -13.69 13.76
CA GLN A 106 -2.72 -12.86 12.91
C GLN A 106 -2.57 -13.24 11.43
N ALA A 107 -3.49 -12.79 10.55
CA ALA A 107 -3.49 -13.19 9.14
C ALA A 107 -2.17 -12.87 8.43
N GLN A 108 -1.61 -11.66 8.62
CA GLN A 108 -0.33 -11.29 8.02
C GLN A 108 0.86 -12.08 8.60
N THR A 109 0.76 -12.56 9.86
CA THR A 109 1.77 -13.46 10.43
C THR A 109 1.87 -14.73 9.60
N ILE A 110 0.71 -15.30 9.24
CA ILE A 110 0.63 -16.53 8.43
C ILE A 110 1.14 -16.29 7.01
N SER A 111 0.67 -15.23 6.34
CA SER A 111 1.06 -14.94 4.96
C SER A 111 2.56 -14.67 4.83
N ASN A 112 3.12 -13.86 5.74
CA ASN A 112 4.54 -13.55 5.76
C ASN A 112 5.37 -14.81 6.11
N LEU A 113 4.87 -15.69 6.98
CA LEU A 113 5.51 -16.96 7.27
C LEU A 113 5.56 -17.85 6.02
N TYR A 114 4.46 -17.99 5.28
CA TYR A 114 4.47 -18.80 4.05
C TYR A 114 5.45 -18.24 3.02
N MET A 115 5.50 -16.92 2.83
CA MET A 115 6.51 -16.31 1.96
C MET A 115 7.94 -16.63 2.41
N ALA A 116 8.22 -16.61 3.71
CA ALA A 116 9.53 -16.95 4.24
C ALA A 116 9.88 -18.45 4.03
N LEU A 117 8.91 -19.34 4.18
CA LEU A 117 9.07 -20.76 3.93
C LEU A 117 9.25 -21.10 2.45
N GLU A 118 8.61 -20.37 1.53
CA GLU A 118 8.83 -20.50 0.08
C GLU A 118 10.27 -20.16 -0.33
N HIS A 119 10.95 -19.33 0.46
CA HIS A 119 12.36 -18.98 0.28
C HIS A 119 13.32 -19.80 1.14
N ASP A 120 12.86 -20.90 1.76
CA ASP A 120 13.64 -21.80 2.62
C ASP A 120 14.34 -21.09 3.80
N LEU A 121 13.74 -20.02 4.36
CA LEU A 121 14.31 -19.30 5.49
C LEU A 121 14.20 -20.09 6.80
N GLU A 122 15.25 -20.04 7.63
CA GLU A 122 15.17 -20.48 9.03
C GLU A 122 14.30 -19.53 9.84
N ILE A 123 13.26 -20.04 10.49
CA ILE A 123 12.30 -19.24 11.25
C ILE A 123 12.62 -19.32 12.75
N ILE A 124 12.81 -18.15 13.37
CA ILE A 124 12.96 -18.01 14.83
C ILE A 124 11.70 -17.36 15.38
N PRO A 125 10.83 -18.11 16.07
CA PRO A 125 9.63 -17.53 16.69
C PRO A 125 9.98 -16.71 17.93
N VAL A 126 9.45 -15.49 17.98
CA VAL A 126 9.62 -14.52 19.07
C VAL A 126 8.25 -14.08 19.57
N LEU A 127 7.96 -14.39 20.84
CA LEU A 127 6.77 -13.93 21.53
C LEU A 127 7.04 -12.58 22.20
N ASN A 128 6.56 -11.49 21.59
CA ASN A 128 6.83 -10.13 22.01
C ASN A 128 5.74 -9.58 22.95
N LYS A 129 6.06 -8.48 23.62
CA LYS A 129 5.18 -7.78 24.58
C LYS A 129 4.78 -8.62 25.80
N CYS A 130 5.63 -9.55 26.23
CA CYS A 130 5.39 -10.36 27.44
C CYS A 130 5.33 -9.53 28.73
N ASP A 131 5.71 -8.26 28.70
CA ASP A 131 5.60 -7.31 29.82
C ASP A 131 4.19 -6.75 30.03
N MET A 132 3.27 -6.96 29.09
CA MET A 132 1.92 -6.42 29.17
C MET A 132 1.05 -7.23 30.15
N ALA A 133 0.20 -6.53 30.92
CA ALA A 133 -0.74 -7.19 31.83
C ALA A 133 -1.81 -8.05 31.13
N SER A 134 -2.05 -7.78 29.84
CA SER A 134 -2.96 -8.54 28.97
C SER A 134 -2.27 -9.67 28.21
N ALA A 135 -0.98 -9.90 28.43
CA ALA A 135 -0.25 -10.96 27.75
C ALA A 135 -0.75 -12.35 28.19
N MET A 136 -0.90 -13.26 27.24
CA MET A 136 -1.30 -14.66 27.40
C MET A 136 -0.20 -15.57 26.81
N PRO A 137 1.03 -15.57 27.38
CA PRO A 137 2.18 -16.18 26.74
C PRO A 137 1.99 -17.67 26.49
N ASP A 138 1.45 -18.43 27.41
CA ASP A 138 1.30 -19.87 27.27
C ASP A 138 0.30 -20.24 26.18
N GLU A 139 -0.84 -19.52 26.08
CA GLU A 139 -1.85 -19.72 25.03
C GLU A 139 -1.30 -19.38 23.64
N VAL A 140 -0.56 -18.27 23.53
CA VAL A 140 0.00 -17.83 22.24
C VAL A 140 1.18 -18.69 21.81
N GLU A 141 1.96 -19.25 22.75
CA GLU A 141 2.98 -20.26 22.43
C GLU A 141 2.35 -21.50 21.81
N ASP A 142 1.21 -21.98 22.35
CA ASP A 142 0.48 -23.09 21.74
C ASP A 142 0.02 -22.78 20.32
N GLU A 143 -0.46 -21.55 20.03
CA GLU A 143 -0.79 -21.11 18.68
C GLU A 143 0.42 -21.14 17.73
N ILE A 144 1.59 -20.70 18.21
CA ILE A 144 2.84 -20.73 17.43
C ILE A 144 3.30 -22.15 17.16
N ILE A 145 3.18 -23.06 18.16
CA ILE A 145 3.52 -24.47 18.04
C ILE A 145 2.62 -25.15 17.00
N ASP A 146 1.31 -24.88 17.06
CA ASP A 146 0.36 -25.42 16.09
C ASP A 146 0.67 -24.95 14.65
N LEU A 147 1.16 -23.71 14.51
CA LEU A 147 1.48 -23.12 13.22
C LEU A 147 2.82 -23.63 12.65
N LEU A 148 3.87 -23.72 13.47
CA LEU A 148 5.24 -24.03 13.03
C LEU A 148 5.64 -25.50 13.25
N GLY A 149 4.95 -26.23 14.13
CA GLY A 149 5.36 -27.55 14.56
C GLY A 149 6.65 -27.55 15.41
N CYS A 150 7.03 -26.40 15.97
CA CYS A 150 8.19 -26.24 16.84
C CYS A 150 7.88 -26.65 18.29
N LYS A 151 8.87 -26.60 19.19
CA LYS A 151 8.70 -26.86 20.61
C LYS A 151 8.63 -25.55 21.40
N HIS A 152 8.10 -25.59 22.63
CA HIS A 152 8.09 -24.44 23.54
C HIS A 152 9.50 -23.86 23.77
N GLU A 153 10.53 -24.71 23.87
CA GLU A 153 11.93 -24.30 24.05
C GLU A 153 12.52 -23.52 22.87
N ASP A 154 11.90 -23.61 21.70
CA ASP A 154 12.32 -22.90 20.50
C ASP A 154 11.78 -21.47 20.43
N ILE A 155 10.75 -21.16 21.24
CA ILE A 155 10.07 -19.85 21.24
C ILE A 155 10.75 -18.93 22.26
N ILE A 156 11.16 -17.74 21.81
CA ILE A 156 11.84 -16.77 22.68
C ILE A 156 10.82 -15.75 23.20
N ARG A 157 10.63 -15.73 24.51
CA ARG A 157 9.82 -14.69 25.17
C ARG A 157 10.60 -13.38 25.24
N ALA A 158 10.01 -12.30 24.74
CA ALA A 158 10.66 -11.02 24.61
C ALA A 158 9.75 -9.83 24.96
N SER A 159 10.37 -8.68 25.16
CA SER A 159 9.71 -7.39 25.22
C SER A 159 10.60 -6.31 24.60
N GLY A 160 10.21 -5.82 23.44
CA GLY A 160 10.88 -4.69 22.80
C GLY A 160 10.89 -3.43 23.68
N LYS A 161 9.89 -3.26 24.57
CA LYS A 161 9.81 -2.14 25.51
C LYS A 161 10.84 -2.22 26.62
N THR A 162 11.03 -3.39 27.24
CA THR A 162 11.89 -3.56 28.41
C THR A 162 13.28 -4.08 28.09
N GLY A 163 13.48 -4.61 26.86
CA GLY A 163 14.72 -5.28 26.45
C GLY A 163 14.84 -6.74 26.88
N MET A 164 13.80 -7.31 27.49
CA MET A 164 13.77 -8.73 27.87
C MET A 164 13.88 -9.62 26.63
N GLY A 165 14.69 -10.65 26.69
CA GLY A 165 14.82 -11.66 25.62
C GLY A 165 15.68 -11.22 24.42
N VAL A 166 16.21 -10.00 24.39
CA VAL A 166 16.98 -9.46 23.26
C VAL A 166 18.29 -10.20 23.05
N GLU A 167 19.00 -10.53 24.14
CA GLU A 167 20.26 -11.30 24.08
C GLU A 167 20.02 -12.71 23.58
N GLU A 168 18.93 -13.34 24.01
CA GLU A 168 18.50 -14.67 23.58
C GLU A 168 18.16 -14.69 22.08
N ILE A 169 17.53 -13.64 21.58
CA ILE A 169 17.25 -13.49 20.15
C ILE A 169 18.56 -13.40 19.35
N LEU A 170 19.51 -12.56 19.78
CA LEU A 170 20.81 -12.42 19.09
C LEU A 170 21.61 -13.72 19.10
N LYS A 171 21.57 -14.48 20.20
CA LYS A 171 22.17 -15.83 20.28
C LYS A 171 21.52 -16.78 19.28
N ALA A 172 20.18 -16.82 19.26
CA ALA A 172 19.44 -17.66 18.33
C ALA A 172 19.74 -17.30 16.86
N VAL A 173 19.85 -16.01 16.54
CA VAL A 173 20.26 -15.54 15.20
C VAL A 173 21.62 -16.12 14.80
N VAL A 174 22.61 -16.08 15.70
CA VAL A 174 23.96 -16.62 15.41
C VAL A 174 23.96 -18.14 15.30
N GLU A 175 23.24 -18.84 16.21
CA GLU A 175 23.28 -20.30 16.32
C GLU A 175 22.38 -21.00 15.29
N ARG A 176 21.20 -20.44 14.98
CA ARG A 176 20.18 -21.12 14.17
C ARG A 176 20.18 -20.67 12.72
N ILE A 177 20.35 -19.37 12.43
CA ILE A 177 20.35 -18.89 11.05
C ILE A 177 21.63 -19.38 10.35
N PRO A 178 21.52 -20.04 9.20
CA PRO A 178 22.69 -20.46 8.44
C PRO A 178 23.48 -19.24 7.93
N HIS A 179 24.76 -19.42 7.73
CA HIS A 179 25.55 -18.41 7.03
C HIS A 179 25.23 -18.42 5.53
N PRO A 180 25.41 -17.29 4.82
CA PRO A 180 25.24 -17.24 3.38
C PRO A 180 26.07 -18.31 2.68
N THR A 181 25.49 -18.91 1.65
CA THR A 181 26.16 -19.88 0.78
C THR A 181 26.49 -19.20 -0.54
N GLY A 182 27.54 -19.61 -1.21
CA GLY A 182 27.95 -19.09 -2.51
C GLY A 182 29.46 -19.20 -2.74
N ASP A 183 29.90 -18.81 -3.93
CA ASP A 183 31.27 -18.97 -4.37
C ASP A 183 31.87 -17.59 -4.72
N GLU A 184 32.91 -17.16 -4.00
CA GLU A 184 33.63 -15.91 -4.24
C GLU A 184 34.38 -15.89 -5.59
N GLU A 185 34.75 -17.06 -6.12
CA GLU A 185 35.45 -17.20 -7.40
C GLU A 185 34.47 -17.25 -8.60
N ALA A 186 33.18 -17.38 -8.36
CA ALA A 186 32.17 -17.38 -9.41
C ALA A 186 31.96 -15.94 -10.02
N PRO A 187 31.32 -15.83 -11.18
CA PRO A 187 30.88 -14.52 -11.70
C PRO A 187 29.99 -13.80 -10.70
N LEU A 188 30.12 -12.47 -10.62
CA LEU A 188 29.31 -11.65 -9.74
C LEU A 188 27.80 -11.85 -10.02
N GLN A 189 27.07 -12.17 -8.97
CA GLN A 189 25.62 -12.17 -8.93
C GLN A 189 25.19 -11.48 -7.63
N ALA A 190 24.61 -10.29 -7.75
CA ALA A 190 24.08 -9.55 -6.60
C ALA A 190 22.63 -9.15 -6.87
N LEU A 191 21.74 -9.50 -5.93
CA LEU A 191 20.30 -9.22 -6.00
C LEU A 191 20.03 -7.81 -5.47
N ILE A 192 19.40 -6.96 -6.27
CA ILE A 192 18.88 -5.66 -5.83
C ILE A 192 17.55 -5.89 -5.12
N PHE A 193 17.49 -5.61 -3.82
CA PHE A 193 16.26 -5.78 -3.05
C PHE A 193 15.55 -4.45 -2.75
N ASP A 194 16.24 -3.29 -2.80
CA ASP A 194 15.64 -1.97 -2.66
C ASP A 194 16.48 -0.89 -3.36
N SER A 195 15.91 0.31 -3.53
CA SER A 195 16.65 1.48 -4.04
C SER A 195 16.08 2.80 -3.51
N VAL A 196 16.96 3.77 -3.32
CA VAL A 196 16.60 5.12 -2.85
C VAL A 196 17.22 6.17 -3.77
N PHE A 197 16.45 7.19 -4.13
CA PHE A 197 16.97 8.31 -4.89
C PHE A 197 17.51 9.39 -3.95
N ASN A 198 18.74 9.81 -4.23
CA ASN A 198 19.39 10.95 -3.58
C ASN A 198 19.64 12.04 -4.62
N SER A 199 19.21 13.27 -4.35
CA SER A 199 19.33 14.40 -5.30
C SER A 199 20.76 14.72 -5.74
N PHE A 200 21.75 14.37 -4.92
CA PHE A 200 23.17 14.65 -5.19
C PHE A 200 23.92 13.45 -5.76
N ARG A 201 23.54 12.22 -5.36
CA ARG A 201 24.26 10.98 -5.70
C ARG A 201 23.54 10.14 -6.78
N GLY A 202 22.30 10.51 -7.13
CA GLY A 202 21.45 9.71 -8.00
C GLY A 202 20.81 8.52 -7.25
N ILE A 203 20.55 7.42 -7.96
CA ILE A 203 19.97 6.22 -7.35
C ILE A 203 21.05 5.45 -6.61
N ILE A 204 20.75 5.10 -5.38
CA ILE A 204 21.50 4.21 -4.51
C ILE A 204 20.75 2.89 -4.50
N ALA A 205 21.33 1.83 -5.08
CA ALA A 205 20.72 0.50 -5.07
C ALA A 205 21.28 -0.31 -3.91
N TYR A 206 20.39 -0.94 -3.15
CA TYR A 206 20.73 -1.86 -2.06
C TYR A 206 20.72 -3.28 -2.59
N PHE A 207 21.77 -4.02 -2.30
CA PHE A 207 21.93 -5.37 -2.85
C PHE A 207 22.54 -6.36 -1.85
N LYS A 208 22.30 -7.64 -2.10
CA LYS A 208 22.99 -8.76 -1.46
C LYS A 208 23.80 -9.52 -2.50
N ILE A 209 25.03 -9.88 -2.18
CA ILE A 209 25.90 -10.67 -3.07
C ILE A 209 25.65 -12.16 -2.82
N GLU A 210 25.14 -12.85 -3.83
CA GLU A 210 24.99 -14.30 -3.82
C GLU A 210 26.29 -15.01 -4.22
N ASN A 211 26.95 -14.50 -5.27
CA ASN A 211 28.21 -15.05 -5.76
C ASN A 211 29.16 -13.93 -6.19
N GLY A 212 30.46 -14.23 -6.10
CA GLY A 212 31.50 -13.34 -6.58
C GLY A 212 31.87 -12.21 -5.62
N VAL A 213 32.59 -11.24 -6.13
CA VAL A 213 33.14 -10.09 -5.40
C VAL A 213 32.94 -8.86 -6.26
N ILE A 214 32.53 -7.74 -5.68
CA ILE A 214 32.47 -6.43 -6.34
C ILE A 214 33.45 -5.47 -5.71
N ARG A 215 34.13 -4.67 -6.54
CA ARG A 215 35.08 -3.65 -6.10
C ARG A 215 34.67 -2.25 -6.58
N LYS A 216 35.07 -1.25 -5.83
CA LYS A 216 34.92 0.14 -6.26
C LYS A 216 35.63 0.33 -7.62
N GLY A 217 34.91 0.92 -8.59
CA GLY A 217 35.39 1.18 -9.95
C GLY A 217 35.16 0.00 -10.92
N ASP A 218 34.57 -1.13 -10.48
CA ASP A 218 34.20 -2.21 -11.39
C ASP A 218 33.12 -1.75 -12.38
N LYS A 219 33.23 -2.28 -13.60
CA LYS A 219 32.19 -2.10 -14.62
C LYS A 219 31.14 -3.18 -14.47
N VAL A 220 29.95 -2.77 -14.13
CA VAL A 220 28.80 -3.65 -13.85
C VAL A 220 27.70 -3.47 -14.86
N LYS A 221 26.91 -4.52 -15.01
CA LYS A 221 25.72 -4.58 -15.85
C LYS A 221 24.54 -5.03 -15.02
N PHE A 222 23.41 -4.38 -15.18
CA PHE A 222 22.12 -4.84 -14.66
C PHE A 222 21.51 -5.81 -15.66
N PHE A 223 21.30 -7.04 -15.23
CA PHE A 223 21.04 -8.18 -16.10
C PHE A 223 19.76 -8.00 -16.93
N ASN A 224 18.64 -7.66 -16.28
CA ASN A 224 17.34 -7.55 -16.94
C ASN A 224 17.19 -6.25 -17.74
N THR A 225 17.69 -5.11 -17.22
CA THR A 225 17.62 -3.85 -17.96
C THR A 225 18.69 -3.73 -19.04
N GLY A 226 19.75 -4.55 -18.96
CA GLY A 226 20.86 -4.55 -19.92
C GLY A 226 21.77 -3.31 -19.84
N LYS A 227 21.55 -2.42 -18.87
CA LYS A 227 22.29 -1.18 -18.69
C LYS A 227 23.63 -1.41 -18.02
N GLU A 228 24.63 -0.63 -18.42
CA GLU A 228 26.01 -0.74 -17.98
C GLU A 228 26.43 0.53 -17.23
N TYR A 229 27.13 0.36 -16.11
CA TYR A 229 27.57 1.45 -15.24
C TYR A 229 28.91 1.14 -14.61
N ASP A 230 29.55 2.19 -14.09
CA ASP A 230 30.72 2.08 -13.22
C ASP A 230 30.24 2.05 -11.75
N ALA A 231 30.81 1.19 -10.92
CA ALA A 231 30.58 1.17 -9.47
C ALA A 231 31.39 2.30 -8.81
N ASP A 232 30.89 3.54 -8.90
CA ASP A 232 31.60 4.73 -8.41
C ASP A 232 31.88 4.65 -6.90
N GLU A 233 30.91 4.14 -6.15
CA GLU A 233 31.03 3.87 -4.72
C GLU A 233 30.24 2.60 -4.37
N ILE A 234 30.83 1.78 -3.52
CA ILE A 234 30.18 0.63 -2.87
C ILE A 234 30.44 0.70 -1.37
N GLY A 235 29.58 0.13 -0.57
CA GLY A 235 29.76 0.11 0.87
C GLY A 235 28.66 -0.65 1.60
N VAL A 236 28.71 -0.58 2.93
CA VAL A 236 27.73 -1.20 3.83
C VAL A 236 26.88 -0.12 4.50
N LEU A 237 25.69 -0.52 4.93
CA LEU A 237 24.72 0.32 5.61
C LEU A 237 24.82 0.05 7.11
N LYS A 238 25.27 1.04 7.86
CA LYS A 238 25.04 1.16 9.31
C LYS A 238 23.97 2.24 9.50
N MET A 239 24.08 3.09 10.52
CA MET A 239 23.23 4.31 10.56
C MET A 239 23.55 5.25 9.41
N ASP A 240 24.80 5.23 8.95
CA ASP A 240 25.28 5.95 7.78
C ASP A 240 25.81 4.98 6.72
N MET A 241 25.90 5.43 5.49
CA MET A 241 26.57 4.72 4.41
C MET A 241 28.09 4.72 4.62
N ILE A 242 28.69 3.55 4.81
CA ILE A 242 30.13 3.40 5.04
C ILE A 242 30.76 2.81 3.79
N PRO A 243 31.55 3.62 3.03
CA PRO A 243 32.23 3.16 1.83
C PRO A 243 33.22 2.02 2.13
N ARG A 244 33.30 1.06 1.20
CA ARG A 244 34.22 -0.08 1.23
C ARG A 244 34.98 -0.16 -0.09
N ALA A 245 36.17 -0.76 -0.05
CA ALA A 245 36.96 -1.02 -1.26
C ALA A 245 36.42 -2.22 -2.03
N GLU A 246 35.93 -3.23 -1.32
CA GLU A 246 35.30 -4.45 -1.88
C GLU A 246 34.20 -4.96 -0.97
N LEU A 247 33.24 -5.68 -1.58
CA LEU A 247 32.21 -6.48 -0.92
C LEU A 247 32.24 -7.88 -1.54
N ARG A 248 31.94 -8.90 -0.72
CA ARG A 248 32.09 -10.31 -1.08
C ARG A 248 30.78 -11.08 -0.94
N THR A 249 30.77 -12.29 -1.43
CA THR A 249 29.64 -13.22 -1.27
C THR A 249 29.11 -13.24 0.16
N GLY A 250 27.79 -13.04 0.28
CA GLY A 250 27.06 -12.95 1.55
C GLY A 250 26.94 -11.55 2.12
N ASP A 251 27.71 -10.56 1.63
CA ASP A 251 27.57 -9.18 2.10
C ASP A 251 26.30 -8.54 1.59
N VAL A 252 25.69 -7.73 2.46
CA VAL A 252 24.60 -6.79 2.14
C VAL A 252 25.21 -5.39 2.09
N GLY A 253 24.95 -4.67 1.01
CA GLY A 253 25.55 -3.37 0.81
C GLY A 253 24.78 -2.48 -0.17
N TYR A 254 25.42 -1.39 -0.55
CA TYR A 254 24.89 -0.44 -1.52
C TYR A 254 25.88 -0.16 -2.64
N ILE A 255 25.34 0.27 -3.79
CA ILE A 255 26.10 0.78 -4.94
C ILE A 255 25.56 2.13 -5.37
N ILE A 256 26.47 3.04 -5.69
CA ILE A 256 26.21 4.32 -6.32
C ILE A 256 26.90 4.32 -7.68
N SER A 257 26.15 4.58 -8.73
CA SER A 257 26.61 4.52 -10.12
C SER A 257 26.15 5.74 -10.93
N GLY A 258 25.80 6.86 -10.27
CA GLY A 258 25.37 8.09 -10.92
C GLY A 258 24.07 7.99 -11.75
N ILE A 259 23.26 6.95 -11.52
CA ILE A 259 22.00 6.69 -12.25
C ILE A 259 20.95 7.72 -11.85
N LYS A 260 20.29 8.34 -12.82
CA LYS A 260 19.33 9.43 -12.60
C LYS A 260 17.87 9.05 -12.83
N THR A 261 17.61 7.91 -13.44
CA THR A 261 16.27 7.44 -13.82
C THR A 261 15.95 6.10 -13.18
N SER A 262 14.80 6.00 -12.50
CA SER A 262 14.34 4.76 -11.84
C SER A 262 14.10 3.60 -12.82
N ARG A 263 13.78 3.91 -14.08
CA ARG A 263 13.57 2.89 -15.11
C ARG A 263 14.83 2.07 -15.43
N GLU A 264 16.00 2.57 -15.06
CA GLU A 264 17.30 1.93 -15.32
C GLU A 264 17.74 1.00 -14.18
N VAL A 265 17.16 1.16 -12.98
CA VAL A 265 17.38 0.27 -11.83
C VAL A 265 16.03 -0.31 -11.41
N LYS A 266 15.85 -1.57 -11.68
CA LYS A 266 14.65 -2.28 -11.21
C LYS A 266 15.00 -3.11 -9.99
N VAL A 267 14.22 -2.97 -8.94
CA VAL A 267 14.34 -3.83 -7.75
C VAL A 267 13.99 -5.26 -8.15
N GLY A 268 14.75 -6.25 -7.67
CA GLY A 268 14.71 -7.65 -8.14
C GLY A 268 15.66 -7.93 -9.30
N ASP A 269 16.35 -6.91 -9.88
CA ASP A 269 17.35 -7.14 -10.93
C ASP A 269 18.66 -7.69 -10.33
N THR A 270 19.48 -8.28 -11.19
CA THR A 270 20.78 -8.86 -10.83
C THR A 270 21.91 -7.99 -11.35
N ILE A 271 22.83 -7.62 -10.47
CA ILE A 271 24.09 -6.95 -10.84
C ILE A 271 25.12 -8.01 -11.18
N THR A 272 25.80 -7.85 -12.31
CA THR A 272 26.90 -8.70 -12.74
C THR A 272 28.03 -7.86 -13.35
N HIS A 273 29.24 -8.44 -13.52
CA HIS A 273 30.34 -7.78 -14.21
C HIS A 273 30.15 -7.80 -15.73
N ILE A 274 30.56 -6.73 -16.42
CA ILE A 274 30.56 -6.68 -17.89
C ILE A 274 31.60 -7.68 -18.45
N ALA A 275 32.79 -7.73 -17.84
CA ALA A 275 33.89 -8.57 -18.32
C ALA A 275 33.65 -10.08 -18.10
N ARG A 276 32.90 -10.44 -17.07
CA ARG A 276 32.58 -11.83 -16.72
C ARG A 276 31.14 -11.92 -16.23
N PRO A 277 30.16 -11.80 -17.15
CA PRO A 277 28.75 -11.81 -16.77
C PRO A 277 28.32 -13.19 -16.27
N CYS A 278 27.34 -13.20 -15.34
CA CYS A 278 26.68 -14.42 -14.94
C CYS A 278 25.80 -14.97 -16.08
N GLU A 279 25.60 -16.28 -16.09
CA GLU A 279 24.80 -16.95 -17.12
C GLU A 279 23.29 -16.72 -16.94
N LYS A 280 22.84 -16.60 -15.70
CA LYS A 280 21.43 -16.44 -15.33
C LYS A 280 21.27 -15.35 -14.29
N ALA A 281 20.16 -14.62 -14.37
CA ALA A 281 19.74 -13.75 -13.27
C ALA A 281 19.35 -14.56 -12.04
N ILE A 282 19.43 -13.94 -10.86
CA ILE A 282 18.86 -14.49 -9.64
C ILE A 282 17.34 -14.56 -9.83
N ALA A 283 16.73 -15.67 -9.42
CA ALA A 283 15.28 -15.85 -9.50
C ALA A 283 14.56 -14.86 -8.57
N GLY A 284 13.33 -14.47 -8.93
CA GLY A 284 12.50 -13.60 -8.11
C GLY A 284 12.28 -12.20 -8.67
N PHE A 285 12.74 -11.92 -9.92
CA PHE A 285 12.33 -10.68 -10.60
C PHE A 285 10.90 -10.81 -11.10
N GLU A 286 9.98 -10.16 -10.42
CA GLU A 286 8.61 -9.99 -10.86
C GLU A 286 8.29 -8.50 -11.03
N GLU A 287 7.58 -8.15 -12.09
CA GLU A 287 7.12 -6.78 -12.30
C GLU A 287 5.84 -6.56 -11.50
N VAL A 288 5.87 -5.59 -10.59
CA VAL A 288 4.70 -5.26 -9.77
C VAL A 288 3.62 -4.66 -10.63
N LYS A 289 2.43 -5.23 -10.58
CA LYS A 289 1.25 -4.69 -11.23
C LYS A 289 0.39 -3.92 -10.23
N PRO A 290 0.08 -2.65 -10.51
CA PRO A 290 -0.86 -1.90 -9.67
C PRO A 290 -2.23 -2.58 -9.63
N MET A 291 -2.87 -2.53 -8.48
CA MET A 291 -4.21 -3.10 -8.27
C MET A 291 -5.30 -2.03 -8.17
N VAL A 292 -4.92 -0.83 -7.73
CA VAL A 292 -5.83 0.30 -7.50
C VAL A 292 -5.39 1.47 -8.35
N PHE A 293 -6.34 2.11 -9.02
CA PHE A 293 -6.09 3.24 -9.90
C PHE A 293 -6.92 4.44 -9.51
N ALA A 294 -6.29 5.62 -9.43
CA ALA A 294 -6.99 6.88 -9.24
C ALA A 294 -6.38 7.99 -10.11
N GLY A 295 -7.21 8.92 -10.52
CA GLY A 295 -6.75 10.17 -11.14
C GLY A 295 -6.23 11.11 -10.05
N VAL A 296 -5.09 11.73 -10.26
CA VAL A 296 -4.46 12.71 -9.38
C VAL A 296 -4.32 14.02 -10.15
N TYR A 297 -4.98 15.07 -9.67
CA TYR A 297 -5.08 16.36 -10.35
C TYR A 297 -4.58 17.48 -9.43
N PRO A 298 -3.83 18.46 -9.95
CA PRO A 298 -3.48 19.63 -9.18
C PRO A 298 -4.71 20.48 -8.92
N ILE A 299 -4.74 21.22 -7.82
CA ILE A 299 -5.83 22.19 -7.53
C ILE A 299 -5.79 23.33 -8.53
N GLU A 300 -4.60 23.88 -8.78
CA GLU A 300 -4.40 24.95 -9.76
C GLU A 300 -3.83 24.34 -11.06
N ALA A 301 -4.42 24.70 -12.20
CA ALA A 301 -4.01 24.14 -13.50
C ALA A 301 -2.54 24.43 -13.86
N GLU A 302 -1.99 25.53 -13.31
CA GLU A 302 -0.59 25.94 -13.50
C GLU A 302 0.40 24.98 -12.83
N ASP A 303 -0.04 24.21 -11.83
CA ASP A 303 0.79 23.25 -11.09
C ASP A 303 0.93 21.88 -11.77
N TYR A 304 0.42 21.69 -12.98
CA TYR A 304 0.48 20.42 -13.70
C TYR A 304 1.94 19.91 -13.87
N GLU A 305 2.85 20.78 -14.31
CA GLU A 305 4.26 20.40 -14.50
C GLU A 305 4.98 20.17 -13.15
N ASN A 306 4.60 20.90 -12.10
CA ASN A 306 5.11 20.68 -10.75
C ASN A 306 4.65 19.33 -10.19
N LEU A 307 3.39 18.97 -10.41
CA LEU A 307 2.84 17.68 -10.04
C LEU A 307 3.56 16.54 -10.78
N ARG A 308 3.79 16.71 -12.09
CA ARG A 308 4.55 15.74 -12.88
C ARG A 308 5.94 15.49 -12.30
N ALA A 309 6.69 16.58 -12.04
CA ALA A 309 8.03 16.49 -11.47
C ALA A 309 8.01 15.84 -10.07
N SER A 310 6.97 16.08 -9.27
CA SER A 310 6.80 15.47 -7.95
C SER A 310 6.51 13.97 -8.04
N LEU A 311 5.63 13.56 -8.95
CA LEU A 311 5.35 12.14 -9.21
C LEU A 311 6.57 11.40 -9.77
N GLU A 312 7.35 12.02 -10.67
CA GLU A 312 8.61 11.47 -11.16
C GLU A 312 9.62 11.24 -10.01
N LYS A 313 9.74 12.18 -9.09
CA LYS A 313 10.61 12.04 -7.91
C LYS A 313 10.10 10.98 -6.93
N LEU A 314 8.79 10.90 -6.70
CA LEU A 314 8.21 9.83 -5.88
C LEU A 314 8.48 8.46 -6.49
N GLN A 315 8.30 8.30 -7.81
CA GLN A 315 8.55 7.05 -8.52
C GLN A 315 10.02 6.60 -8.45
N LEU A 316 10.97 7.53 -8.27
CA LEU A 316 12.38 7.19 -8.03
C LEU A 316 12.58 6.45 -6.71
N ASN A 317 11.75 6.74 -5.72
CA ASN A 317 11.80 6.14 -4.38
C ASN A 317 10.77 5.04 -4.18
N ASP A 318 9.84 4.87 -5.12
CA ASP A 318 8.73 3.94 -5.04
C ASP A 318 8.48 3.35 -6.43
N ALA A 319 9.15 2.23 -6.70
CA ALA A 319 9.09 1.55 -7.99
C ALA A 319 7.70 0.97 -8.32
N SER A 320 6.83 0.84 -7.32
CA SER A 320 5.46 0.33 -7.47
C SER A 320 4.48 1.39 -7.97
N LEU A 321 4.79 2.68 -7.78
CA LEU A 321 3.97 3.79 -8.29
C LEU A 321 4.09 3.89 -9.80
N THR A 322 2.98 3.76 -10.50
CA THR A 322 2.90 4.02 -11.94
C THR A 322 2.02 5.24 -12.20
N PHE A 323 2.36 6.04 -13.21
CA PHE A 323 1.51 7.14 -13.62
C PHE A 323 1.61 7.43 -15.11
N GLN A 324 0.51 7.93 -15.68
CA GLN A 324 0.42 8.36 -17.07
C GLN A 324 -0.47 9.61 -17.16
N PRO A 325 -0.23 10.50 -18.13
CA PRO A 325 -1.06 11.67 -18.34
C PRO A 325 -2.54 11.31 -18.55
N GLU A 326 -3.41 12.07 -17.92
CA GLU A 326 -4.86 11.95 -18.04
C GLU A 326 -5.50 13.33 -18.10
N SER A 327 -6.67 13.43 -18.71
CA SER A 327 -7.49 14.64 -18.70
C SER A 327 -8.90 14.34 -18.24
N SER A 328 -9.44 15.22 -17.41
CA SER A 328 -10.82 15.20 -16.93
C SER A 328 -11.55 16.45 -17.42
N LEU A 329 -12.79 16.31 -17.84
CA LEU A 329 -13.63 17.44 -18.22
C LEU A 329 -13.92 18.38 -17.04
N ALA A 330 -13.95 17.81 -15.82
CA ALA A 330 -14.24 18.55 -14.59
C ALA A 330 -12.98 19.14 -13.94
N LEU A 331 -11.84 18.43 -13.98
CA LEU A 331 -10.63 18.74 -13.23
C LEU A 331 -9.45 19.21 -14.11
N GLY A 332 -9.58 19.14 -15.43
CA GLY A 332 -8.51 19.53 -16.35
C GLY A 332 -7.44 18.44 -16.53
N PHE A 333 -6.17 18.86 -16.65
CA PHE A 333 -5.05 17.94 -16.84
C PHE A 333 -4.51 17.41 -15.52
N GLY A 334 -4.22 16.11 -15.48
CA GLY A 334 -3.67 15.40 -14.33
C GLY A 334 -3.01 14.11 -14.74
N PHE A 335 -2.94 13.15 -13.81
CA PHE A 335 -2.30 11.86 -14.04
C PHE A 335 -3.19 10.74 -13.52
N ARG A 336 -3.32 9.67 -14.30
CA ARG A 336 -3.83 8.39 -13.84
C ARG A 336 -2.70 7.66 -13.14
N CYS A 337 -2.81 7.48 -11.83
CA CYS A 337 -1.83 6.79 -11.02
C CYS A 337 -2.31 5.37 -10.68
N GLY A 338 -1.39 4.43 -10.67
CA GLY A 338 -1.60 3.06 -10.22
C GLY A 338 -0.86 2.81 -8.93
N PHE A 339 -1.53 2.16 -7.97
CA PHE A 339 -1.09 1.89 -6.60
C PHE A 339 -1.24 0.42 -6.26
N LEU A 340 -0.47 -0.06 -5.27
CA LEU A 340 -0.58 -1.43 -4.77
C LEU A 340 -1.92 -1.68 -4.05
N GLY A 341 -2.39 -0.68 -3.30
CA GLY A 341 -3.61 -0.72 -2.54
C GLY A 341 -4.08 0.67 -2.11
N PHE A 342 -5.10 0.73 -1.27
CA PHE A 342 -5.66 1.99 -0.80
C PHE A 342 -4.72 2.74 0.15
N LEU A 343 -4.08 2.03 1.09
CA LEU A 343 -3.10 2.62 2.00
C LEU A 343 -1.91 3.21 1.23
N HIS A 344 -1.42 2.51 0.20
CA HIS A 344 -0.37 3.04 -0.66
C HIS A 344 -0.80 4.34 -1.35
N MET A 345 -2.04 4.42 -1.86
CA MET A 345 -2.59 5.65 -2.44
C MET A 345 -2.63 6.80 -1.42
N GLU A 346 -3.08 6.55 -0.18
CA GLU A 346 -3.11 7.56 0.87
C GLU A 346 -1.70 8.06 1.22
N ILE A 347 -0.73 7.15 1.32
CA ILE A 347 0.67 7.48 1.59
C ILE A 347 1.26 8.36 0.49
N VAL A 348 1.06 8.01 -0.78
CA VAL A 348 1.52 8.82 -1.92
C VAL A 348 0.89 10.22 -1.89
N GLN A 349 -0.40 10.31 -1.58
CA GLN A 349 -1.09 11.60 -1.45
C GLN A 349 -0.53 12.46 -0.31
N GLU A 350 -0.29 11.88 0.86
CA GLU A 350 0.30 12.61 1.99
C GLU A 350 1.76 13.02 1.71
N ARG A 351 2.53 12.18 1.01
CA ARG A 351 3.89 12.53 0.59
C ARG A 351 3.91 13.68 -0.42
N LEU A 352 2.96 13.72 -1.38
CA LEU A 352 2.80 14.85 -2.28
C LEU A 352 2.55 16.16 -1.51
N ASP A 353 1.71 16.13 -0.49
CA ASP A 353 1.40 17.29 0.35
C ASP A 353 2.61 17.71 1.21
N ARG A 354 3.23 16.78 1.95
CA ARG A 354 4.27 17.08 2.94
C ARG A 354 5.65 17.32 2.33
N GLU A 355 6.09 16.45 1.40
CA GLU A 355 7.44 16.52 0.83
C GLU A 355 7.55 17.52 -0.32
N PHE A 356 6.46 17.70 -1.09
CA PHE A 356 6.46 18.54 -2.29
C PHE A 356 5.55 19.77 -2.18
N VAL A 357 4.83 19.94 -1.06
CA VAL A 357 3.84 21.02 -0.85
C VAL A 357 2.82 21.06 -1.99
N MET A 358 2.48 19.87 -2.52
CA MET A 358 1.60 19.70 -3.67
C MET A 358 0.22 19.22 -3.23
N ASN A 359 -0.74 20.15 -3.15
CA ASN A 359 -2.12 19.82 -2.86
C ASN A 359 -2.81 19.26 -4.12
N VAL A 360 -3.35 18.05 -4.00
CA VAL A 360 -3.96 17.34 -5.12
C VAL A 360 -5.41 16.94 -4.84
N ILE A 361 -6.17 16.77 -5.91
CA ILE A 361 -7.50 16.15 -5.90
C ILE A 361 -7.34 14.73 -6.42
N THR A 362 -7.74 13.75 -5.63
CA THR A 362 -7.80 12.34 -6.06
C THR A 362 -9.22 11.96 -6.43
N THR A 363 -9.37 11.25 -7.55
CA THR A 363 -10.67 10.69 -7.95
C THR A 363 -11.01 9.44 -7.14
N VAL A 364 -12.24 8.95 -7.25
CA VAL A 364 -12.64 7.67 -6.64
C VAL A 364 -11.70 6.56 -7.13
N PRO A 365 -11.06 5.80 -6.23
CA PRO A 365 -10.21 4.69 -6.64
C PRO A 365 -11.04 3.61 -7.33
N ASN A 366 -10.47 3.06 -8.38
CA ASN A 366 -11.04 1.97 -9.16
C ASN A 366 -10.00 0.85 -9.28
N VAL A 367 -10.48 -0.36 -9.53
CA VAL A 367 -9.64 -1.51 -9.88
C VAL A 367 -9.53 -1.63 -11.40
N SER A 368 -8.66 -2.52 -11.87
CA SER A 368 -8.58 -2.87 -13.29
C SER A 368 -9.72 -3.80 -13.66
N TYR A 369 -10.43 -3.51 -14.75
CA TYR A 369 -11.50 -4.33 -15.29
C TYR A 369 -11.12 -4.84 -16.68
N MET A 370 -11.48 -6.09 -16.99
CA MET A 370 -11.35 -6.64 -18.34
C MET A 370 -12.70 -6.53 -19.03
N VAL A 371 -12.75 -5.74 -20.09
CA VAL A 371 -13.97 -5.52 -20.88
C VAL A 371 -13.84 -6.26 -22.19
N PHE A 372 -14.75 -7.19 -22.44
CA PHE A 372 -14.79 -7.98 -23.66
C PHE A 372 -15.83 -7.40 -24.62
N ASP A 373 -15.41 -7.20 -25.87
CA ASP A 373 -16.30 -6.82 -26.93
C ASP A 373 -16.99 -8.05 -27.56
N LYS A 374 -18.01 -7.81 -28.38
CA LYS A 374 -18.75 -8.87 -29.09
C LYS A 374 -17.91 -9.65 -30.11
N GLN A 375 -16.68 -9.22 -30.38
CA GLN A 375 -15.73 -9.89 -31.26
C GLN A 375 -14.72 -10.74 -30.47
N GLY A 376 -14.78 -10.69 -29.13
CA GLY A 376 -13.90 -11.43 -28.22
C GLY A 376 -12.57 -10.74 -27.91
N HIS A 377 -12.39 -9.46 -28.27
CA HIS A 377 -11.20 -8.71 -27.88
C HIS A 377 -11.35 -8.26 -26.43
N ALA A 378 -10.31 -8.47 -25.64
CA ALA A 378 -10.22 -8.03 -24.27
C ALA A 378 -9.51 -6.67 -24.18
N ASN A 379 -10.14 -5.70 -23.54
CA ASN A 379 -9.56 -4.39 -23.25
C ASN A 379 -9.51 -4.17 -21.75
N GLU A 380 -8.34 -3.82 -21.24
CA GLU A 380 -8.16 -3.48 -19.84
C GLU A 380 -8.59 -2.02 -19.61
N VAL A 381 -9.48 -1.79 -18.63
CA VAL A 381 -10.05 -0.48 -18.33
C VAL A 381 -9.82 -0.14 -16.86
N HIS A 382 -9.06 0.92 -16.59
CA HIS A 382 -8.75 1.42 -15.25
C HIS A 382 -9.57 2.66 -14.88
N ASN A 383 -10.22 3.28 -15.86
CA ASN A 383 -10.99 4.52 -15.69
C ASN A 383 -12.41 4.32 -16.21
N PRO A 384 -13.45 4.61 -15.39
CA PRO A 384 -14.84 4.57 -15.85
C PRO A 384 -15.11 5.44 -17.09
N GLY A 385 -14.33 6.53 -17.27
CA GLY A 385 -14.40 7.38 -18.47
C GLY A 385 -13.94 6.68 -19.75
N GLY A 386 -13.09 5.66 -19.65
CA GLY A 386 -12.60 4.85 -20.78
C GLY A 386 -13.49 3.67 -21.16
N MET A 387 -14.65 3.50 -20.49
CA MET A 387 -15.59 2.42 -20.83
C MET A 387 -16.15 2.58 -22.25
N PRO A 388 -16.10 1.51 -23.09
CA PRO A 388 -16.77 1.49 -24.38
C PRO A 388 -18.28 1.72 -24.26
N ASP A 389 -18.93 2.02 -25.39
CA ASP A 389 -20.38 2.07 -25.45
C ASP A 389 -20.99 0.72 -24.97
N PRO A 390 -21.96 0.73 -24.05
CA PRO A 390 -22.58 -0.50 -23.54
C PRO A 390 -23.10 -1.45 -24.61
N THR A 391 -23.46 -0.94 -25.80
CA THR A 391 -23.94 -1.75 -26.92
C THR A 391 -22.84 -2.60 -27.57
N LEU A 392 -21.58 -2.24 -27.39
CA LEU A 392 -20.41 -2.96 -27.93
C LEU A 392 -19.86 -4.00 -26.95
N ILE A 393 -20.22 -3.89 -25.68
CA ILE A 393 -19.75 -4.79 -24.60
C ILE A 393 -20.53 -6.11 -24.67
N ASP A 394 -19.79 -7.23 -24.61
CA ASP A 394 -20.34 -8.57 -24.40
C ASP A 394 -20.46 -8.84 -22.91
N HIS A 395 -19.34 -8.81 -22.18
CA HIS A 395 -19.30 -8.93 -20.72
C HIS A 395 -18.11 -8.17 -20.13
N ILE A 396 -18.16 -8.01 -18.80
CA ILE A 396 -17.10 -7.38 -18.02
C ILE A 396 -16.65 -8.36 -16.97
N GLU A 397 -15.34 -8.49 -16.81
CA GLU A 397 -14.75 -9.25 -15.72
C GLU A 397 -14.10 -8.30 -14.71
N GLU A 398 -14.30 -8.60 -13.43
CA GLU A 398 -13.66 -7.88 -12.31
C GLU A 398 -12.63 -8.75 -11.61
N PRO A 399 -11.57 -8.13 -11.02
CA PRO A 399 -10.58 -8.89 -10.27
C PRO A 399 -11.16 -9.41 -8.96
N PHE A 400 -10.89 -10.68 -8.67
CA PHE A 400 -11.22 -11.35 -7.43
C PHE A 400 -9.98 -11.59 -6.59
N ILE A 401 -10.19 -11.70 -5.29
CA ILE A 401 -9.18 -12.04 -4.30
C ILE A 401 -9.59 -13.27 -3.51
N ASP A 402 -8.60 -14.03 -3.06
CA ASP A 402 -8.73 -14.98 -1.98
C ASP A 402 -8.33 -14.28 -0.68
N ALA A 403 -9.32 -14.06 0.18
CA ALA A 403 -9.19 -13.31 1.42
C ALA A 403 -9.16 -14.25 2.62
N THR A 404 -8.26 -13.99 3.56
CA THR A 404 -8.13 -14.69 4.84
C THR A 404 -8.40 -13.73 5.98
N ILE A 405 -9.37 -14.07 6.83
CA ILE A 405 -9.74 -13.29 8.02
C ILE A 405 -9.51 -14.16 9.24
N ILE A 406 -8.71 -13.70 10.21
CA ILE A 406 -8.56 -14.35 11.51
C ILE A 406 -9.22 -13.47 12.56
N THR A 407 -10.08 -14.06 13.39
CA THR A 407 -10.85 -13.35 14.40
C THR A 407 -11.23 -14.24 15.58
N ALA A 408 -11.71 -13.63 16.66
CA ALA A 408 -12.33 -14.38 17.74
C ALA A 408 -13.73 -14.87 17.34
N THR A 409 -14.15 -16.01 17.89
CA THR A 409 -15.44 -16.69 17.56
C THR A 409 -16.65 -15.78 17.76
N ASP A 410 -16.62 -14.85 18.69
CA ASP A 410 -17.71 -13.91 18.99
C ASP A 410 -18.04 -12.98 17.82
N TYR A 411 -17.08 -12.73 16.91
CA TYR A 411 -17.24 -11.79 15.79
C TYR A 411 -17.56 -12.47 14.46
N ILE A 412 -17.67 -13.80 14.40
CA ILE A 412 -17.94 -14.55 13.16
C ILE A 412 -19.21 -14.02 12.46
N GLY A 413 -20.32 -13.91 13.18
CA GLY A 413 -21.61 -13.49 12.63
C GLY A 413 -21.57 -12.10 11.99
N PRO A 414 -21.12 -11.05 12.70
CA PRO A 414 -20.93 -9.71 12.14
C PRO A 414 -20.00 -9.67 10.93
N ILE A 415 -18.89 -10.40 10.97
CA ILE A 415 -17.92 -10.48 9.85
C ILE A 415 -18.52 -11.17 8.63
N MET A 416 -19.22 -12.29 8.82
CA MET A 416 -19.92 -12.97 7.72
C MET A 416 -20.97 -12.04 7.08
N THR A 417 -21.69 -11.27 7.86
CA THR A 417 -22.66 -10.28 7.37
C THR A 417 -21.97 -9.19 6.54
N LEU A 418 -20.82 -8.69 7.00
CA LEU A 418 -20.01 -7.71 6.25
C LEU A 418 -19.54 -8.30 4.92
N CYS A 419 -18.96 -9.51 4.94
CA CYS A 419 -18.44 -10.16 3.73
C CYS A 419 -19.53 -10.46 2.71
N LEU A 420 -20.69 -10.94 3.16
CA LEU A 420 -21.87 -11.16 2.30
C LEU A 420 -22.35 -9.85 1.68
N GLY A 421 -22.40 -8.76 2.45
CA GLY A 421 -22.74 -7.42 1.94
C GLY A 421 -21.76 -6.88 0.91
N LYS A 422 -20.54 -7.43 0.86
CA LYS A 422 -19.48 -7.13 -0.10
C LYS A 422 -19.35 -8.22 -1.18
N ARG A 423 -20.38 -8.97 -1.43
CA ARG A 423 -20.44 -10.06 -2.43
C ARG A 423 -19.42 -11.17 -2.21
N GLY A 424 -18.98 -11.36 -0.95
CA GLY A 424 -18.03 -12.41 -0.59
C GLY A 424 -18.66 -13.80 -0.62
N GLU A 425 -17.95 -14.75 -1.17
CA GLU A 425 -18.28 -16.17 -1.21
C GLU A 425 -17.46 -16.90 -0.14
N LEU A 426 -18.09 -17.49 0.87
CA LEU A 426 -17.41 -18.27 1.89
C LEU A 426 -16.83 -19.55 1.27
N VAL A 427 -15.52 -19.74 1.41
CA VAL A 427 -14.82 -20.93 0.92
C VAL A 427 -14.69 -21.98 2.02
N ARG A 428 -14.13 -21.58 3.16
CA ARG A 428 -13.94 -22.46 4.32
C ARG A 428 -13.85 -21.65 5.61
N GLN A 429 -14.08 -22.34 6.70
CA GLN A 429 -13.92 -21.81 8.06
C GLN A 429 -13.21 -22.89 8.89
N ASN A 430 -12.08 -22.52 9.50
CA ASN A 430 -11.28 -23.42 10.32
C ASN A 430 -11.15 -22.82 11.72
N TYR A 431 -11.26 -23.64 12.76
CA TYR A 431 -10.92 -23.24 14.12
C TYR A 431 -9.44 -23.50 14.33
N VAL A 432 -8.67 -22.43 14.62
CA VAL A 432 -7.21 -22.49 14.73
C VAL A 432 -6.80 -22.97 16.12
N SER A 433 -7.23 -22.26 17.16
CA SER A 433 -7.04 -22.69 18.54
C SER A 433 -8.03 -21.96 19.47
N GLY A 434 -8.42 -22.59 20.58
CA GLY A 434 -9.23 -21.98 21.64
C GLY A 434 -10.44 -21.21 21.12
N ASN A 435 -10.39 -19.87 21.15
CA ASN A 435 -11.45 -18.97 20.74
C ASN A 435 -11.17 -18.28 19.38
N ARG A 436 -10.29 -18.82 18.52
CA ARG A 436 -9.93 -18.22 17.24
C ARG A 436 -10.39 -19.01 16.05
N VAL A 437 -10.80 -18.30 15.01
CA VAL A 437 -11.29 -18.85 13.75
C VAL A 437 -10.63 -18.14 12.57
N GLU A 438 -10.21 -18.93 11.60
CA GLU A 438 -9.75 -18.51 10.28
C GLU A 438 -10.88 -18.68 9.29
N ILE A 439 -11.23 -17.63 8.55
CA ILE A 439 -12.33 -17.61 7.59
C ILE A 439 -11.78 -17.23 6.23
N HIS A 440 -12.00 -18.06 5.22
CA HIS A 440 -11.56 -17.80 3.86
C HIS A 440 -12.75 -17.41 2.99
N TYR A 441 -12.58 -16.31 2.27
CA TYR A 441 -13.56 -15.78 1.32
C TYR A 441 -12.94 -15.57 -0.06
N LYS A 442 -13.74 -15.75 -1.10
CA LYS A 442 -13.49 -15.18 -2.42
C LYS A 442 -14.32 -13.92 -2.56
N MET A 443 -13.66 -12.79 -2.86
CA MET A 443 -14.31 -11.48 -2.88
C MET A 443 -13.86 -10.66 -4.08
N PRO A 444 -14.75 -9.81 -4.64
CA PRO A 444 -14.33 -8.84 -5.64
C PRO A 444 -13.42 -7.78 -5.02
N LEU A 445 -12.27 -7.52 -5.62
CA LEU A 445 -11.31 -6.52 -5.12
C LEU A 445 -11.94 -5.13 -4.99
N GLY A 446 -12.77 -4.72 -5.96
CA GLY A 446 -13.42 -3.41 -5.94
C GLY A 446 -14.33 -3.15 -4.74
N GLU A 447 -14.83 -4.19 -4.07
CA GLU A 447 -15.69 -4.04 -2.89
C GLU A 447 -14.91 -3.85 -1.59
N ILE A 448 -13.61 -4.17 -1.59
CA ILE A 448 -12.78 -4.08 -0.38
C ILE A 448 -11.90 -2.83 -0.33
N VAL A 449 -11.60 -2.23 -1.49
CA VAL A 449 -10.59 -1.18 -1.64
C VAL A 449 -10.83 0.03 -0.73
N ILE A 450 -12.07 0.44 -0.47
CA ILE A 450 -12.35 1.74 0.15
C ILE A 450 -12.56 1.64 1.67
N ASP A 451 -13.49 0.81 2.15
CA ASP A 451 -13.98 0.89 3.54
C ASP A 451 -14.01 -0.45 4.28
N PHE A 452 -13.65 -1.54 3.61
CA PHE A 452 -13.78 -2.87 4.16
C PHE A 452 -12.91 -3.09 5.41
N TYR A 453 -11.64 -2.68 5.35
CA TYR A 453 -10.69 -2.88 6.46
C TYR A 453 -11.12 -2.10 7.71
N ASP A 454 -11.53 -0.84 7.56
CA ASP A 454 -11.98 -0.01 8.66
C ASP A 454 -13.26 -0.58 9.32
N LYS A 455 -14.21 -1.05 8.49
CA LYS A 455 -15.42 -1.71 8.96
C LYS A 455 -15.11 -3.03 9.67
N LEU A 456 -14.21 -3.83 9.11
CA LEU A 456 -13.77 -5.09 9.72
C LEU A 456 -13.17 -4.85 11.10
N LYS A 457 -12.27 -3.88 11.23
CA LYS A 457 -11.67 -3.47 12.51
C LYS A 457 -12.72 -2.96 13.51
N SER A 458 -13.64 -2.12 13.03
CA SER A 458 -14.70 -1.56 13.88
C SER A 458 -15.63 -2.64 14.46
N ILE A 459 -16.16 -3.52 13.63
CA ILE A 459 -17.12 -4.57 14.07
C ILE A 459 -16.47 -5.64 14.94
N SER A 460 -15.18 -5.88 14.74
CA SER A 460 -14.38 -6.83 15.54
C SER A 460 -13.71 -6.19 16.75
N LYS A 461 -13.90 -4.90 16.99
CA LYS A 461 -13.20 -4.13 18.04
C LYS A 461 -11.68 -4.25 17.97
N GLY A 462 -11.14 -4.37 16.75
CA GLY A 462 -9.72 -4.55 16.50
C GLY A 462 -9.21 -6.00 16.55
N TYR A 463 -10.06 -6.97 16.87
CA TYR A 463 -9.66 -8.39 16.98
C TYR A 463 -9.59 -9.15 15.65
N ALA A 464 -10.08 -8.58 14.54
CA ALA A 464 -9.96 -9.20 13.24
C ALA A 464 -8.73 -8.69 12.50
N SER A 465 -7.96 -9.62 11.95
CA SER A 465 -6.92 -9.36 10.96
C SER A 465 -7.39 -9.81 9.58
N PHE A 466 -6.83 -9.21 8.55
CA PHE A 466 -7.21 -9.41 7.16
C PHE A 466 -5.98 -9.44 6.28
N ASP A 467 -5.94 -10.42 5.41
CA ASP A 467 -4.95 -10.54 4.36
C ASP A 467 -5.58 -11.09 3.08
N TYR A 468 -4.98 -10.82 1.93
CA TYR A 468 -5.53 -11.27 0.65
C TYR A 468 -4.46 -11.38 -0.44
N HIS A 469 -4.74 -12.21 -1.44
CA HIS A 469 -3.99 -12.27 -2.69
C HIS A 469 -4.93 -12.34 -3.89
N GLN A 470 -4.45 -11.94 -5.06
CA GLN A 470 -5.26 -11.97 -6.28
C GLN A 470 -5.55 -13.42 -6.70
N SER A 471 -6.80 -13.68 -7.11
CA SER A 471 -7.25 -14.99 -7.60
C SER A 471 -7.80 -14.96 -9.04
N GLY A 472 -7.42 -13.94 -9.80
CA GLY A 472 -7.79 -13.78 -11.21
C GLY A 472 -9.02 -12.92 -11.43
N PHE A 473 -9.58 -13.00 -12.64
CA PHE A 473 -10.75 -12.23 -13.06
C PHE A 473 -11.97 -13.14 -13.19
N ARG A 474 -13.16 -12.58 -12.92
CA ARG A 474 -14.44 -13.29 -13.09
C ARG A 474 -15.49 -12.39 -13.72
N PRO A 475 -16.35 -12.95 -14.61
CA PRO A 475 -17.48 -12.22 -15.18
C PRO A 475 -18.41 -11.67 -14.09
N SER A 476 -18.82 -10.41 -14.22
CA SER A 476 -19.71 -9.74 -13.27
C SER A 476 -20.64 -8.75 -13.95
N LYS A 477 -21.81 -8.52 -13.35
CA LYS A 477 -22.82 -7.56 -13.83
C LYS A 477 -22.50 -6.16 -13.36
N LEU A 478 -21.48 -5.56 -13.94
CA LEU A 478 -21.06 -4.21 -13.62
C LEU A 478 -21.75 -3.16 -14.48
N VAL A 479 -21.99 -2.01 -13.88
CA VAL A 479 -22.54 -0.82 -14.54
C VAL A 479 -21.73 0.41 -14.19
N LYS A 480 -21.64 1.33 -15.14
CA LYS A 480 -21.05 2.65 -14.91
C LYS A 480 -22.09 3.51 -14.21
N LEU A 481 -21.73 4.00 -13.02
CA LEU A 481 -22.50 4.96 -12.23
C LEU A 481 -21.90 6.35 -12.44
N ASP A 482 -22.64 7.24 -13.06
CA ASP A 482 -22.26 8.64 -13.27
C ASP A 482 -22.96 9.56 -12.29
N ILE A 483 -22.23 10.55 -11.77
CA ILE A 483 -22.79 11.64 -10.97
C ILE A 483 -22.90 12.89 -11.86
N LEU A 484 -24.11 13.43 -11.94
CA LEU A 484 -24.38 14.63 -12.73
C LEU A 484 -24.71 15.82 -11.80
N LEU A 485 -24.09 16.96 -12.07
CA LEU A 485 -24.41 18.23 -11.44
C LEU A 485 -25.12 19.13 -12.46
N ASN A 486 -26.38 19.45 -12.18
CA ASN A 486 -27.24 20.20 -13.10
C ASN A 486 -27.42 19.58 -14.50
N GLY A 487 -27.23 18.25 -14.61
CA GLY A 487 -27.31 17.51 -15.86
C GLY A 487 -25.96 17.29 -16.56
N GLU A 488 -24.88 17.93 -16.09
CA GLU A 488 -23.53 17.75 -16.61
C GLU A 488 -22.81 16.64 -15.82
N PRO A 489 -22.22 15.64 -16.48
CA PRO A 489 -21.51 14.56 -15.79
C PRO A 489 -20.19 15.09 -15.20
N VAL A 490 -19.89 14.62 -13.99
CA VAL A 490 -18.61 14.85 -13.31
C VAL A 490 -17.84 13.55 -13.37
N ASP A 491 -16.98 13.41 -14.36
CA ASP A 491 -16.20 12.20 -14.66
C ASP A 491 -15.33 11.74 -13.48
N ALA A 492 -14.78 12.68 -12.71
CA ALA A 492 -14.00 12.39 -11.51
C ALA A 492 -14.78 11.67 -10.39
N LEU A 493 -16.12 11.72 -10.42
CA LEU A 493 -17.02 11.05 -9.48
C LEU A 493 -17.67 9.79 -10.08
N SER A 494 -17.36 9.45 -11.33
CA SER A 494 -17.86 8.25 -11.98
C SER A 494 -17.16 7.01 -11.43
N THR A 495 -17.90 5.91 -11.26
CA THR A 495 -17.35 4.64 -10.78
C THR A 495 -18.04 3.46 -11.44
N LEU A 496 -17.34 2.31 -11.48
CA LEU A 496 -17.92 1.02 -11.86
C LEU A 496 -18.38 0.30 -10.59
N THR A 497 -19.60 -0.20 -10.61
CA THR A 497 -20.18 -0.90 -9.47
C THR A 497 -21.11 -2.02 -9.93
N HIS A 498 -21.33 -3.00 -9.07
CA HIS A 498 -22.30 -4.07 -9.34
C HIS A 498 -23.72 -3.49 -9.43
N VAL A 499 -24.52 -4.02 -10.35
CA VAL A 499 -25.89 -3.54 -10.61
C VAL A 499 -26.75 -3.49 -9.35
N ASP A 500 -26.62 -4.47 -8.45
CA ASP A 500 -27.41 -4.56 -7.22
C ASP A 500 -27.04 -3.46 -6.20
N ASN A 501 -25.78 -2.98 -6.21
CA ASN A 501 -25.27 -1.96 -5.31
C ASN A 501 -25.42 -0.53 -5.87
N ALA A 502 -25.64 -0.40 -7.18
CA ALA A 502 -25.60 0.88 -7.89
C ALA A 502 -26.60 1.92 -7.33
N TYR A 503 -27.82 1.50 -6.99
CA TYR A 503 -28.82 2.40 -6.41
C TYR A 503 -28.39 2.93 -5.03
N ASN A 504 -27.97 2.02 -4.14
CA ASN A 504 -27.58 2.39 -2.78
C ASN A 504 -26.33 3.29 -2.77
N LEU A 505 -25.35 2.95 -3.59
CA LEU A 505 -24.13 3.75 -3.74
C LEU A 505 -24.46 5.14 -4.31
N GLY A 506 -25.21 5.20 -5.41
CA GLY A 506 -25.59 6.47 -6.04
C GLY A 506 -26.42 7.37 -5.11
N LYS A 507 -27.31 6.79 -4.30
CA LYS A 507 -28.09 7.52 -3.31
C LYS A 507 -27.19 8.14 -2.23
N ARG A 508 -26.30 7.35 -1.62
CA ARG A 508 -25.35 7.82 -0.59
C ARG A 508 -24.41 8.91 -1.13
N MET A 509 -23.89 8.71 -2.35
CA MET A 509 -23.07 9.74 -3.01
C MET A 509 -23.83 11.06 -3.19
N CYS A 510 -25.08 11.04 -3.66
CA CYS A 510 -25.90 12.23 -3.81
C CYS A 510 -26.19 12.91 -2.48
N GLU A 511 -26.50 12.16 -1.42
CA GLU A 511 -26.72 12.68 -0.06
C GLU A 511 -25.46 13.33 0.50
N LYS A 512 -24.30 12.69 0.40
CA LYS A 512 -23.03 13.22 0.88
C LYS A 512 -22.59 14.48 0.13
N LEU A 513 -22.71 14.49 -1.19
CA LEU A 513 -22.43 15.67 -2.01
C LEU A 513 -23.35 16.85 -1.67
N LYS A 514 -24.61 16.58 -1.36
CA LYS A 514 -25.56 17.62 -0.93
C LYS A 514 -25.15 18.30 0.39
N GLU A 515 -24.52 17.56 1.31
CA GLU A 515 -24.03 18.11 2.57
C GLU A 515 -22.79 19.00 2.37
N LEU A 516 -21.91 18.62 1.43
CA LEU A 516 -20.59 19.20 1.28
C LEU A 516 -20.52 20.33 0.26
N ILE A 517 -21.35 20.28 -0.80
CA ILE A 517 -21.39 21.35 -1.79
C ILE A 517 -22.11 22.57 -1.21
N PRO A 518 -21.47 23.75 -1.15
CA PRO A 518 -22.08 24.93 -0.58
C PRO A 518 -23.26 25.41 -1.44
N ARG A 519 -24.26 26.03 -0.77
CA ARG A 519 -25.39 26.66 -1.46
C ARG A 519 -24.90 27.80 -2.34
N GLN A 520 -25.32 27.80 -3.60
CA GLN A 520 -25.02 28.85 -4.56
C GLN A 520 -26.24 29.72 -4.87
N GLN A 521 -26.10 30.69 -5.78
CA GLN A 521 -27.19 31.60 -6.17
C GLN A 521 -28.30 30.90 -6.96
N PHE A 522 -28.10 29.68 -7.40
CA PHE A 522 -29.03 28.83 -8.15
C PHE A 522 -29.18 27.45 -7.50
N ASP A 523 -30.27 26.76 -7.84
CA ASP A 523 -30.49 25.39 -7.36
C ASP A 523 -29.54 24.43 -8.08
N ILE A 524 -28.86 23.57 -7.32
CA ILE A 524 -27.98 22.54 -7.85
C ILE A 524 -28.72 21.19 -7.76
N ALA A 525 -28.95 20.56 -8.91
CA ALA A 525 -29.44 19.20 -8.98
C ALA A 525 -28.26 18.22 -8.98
N ILE A 526 -28.18 17.35 -7.98
CA ILE A 526 -27.22 16.27 -7.89
C ILE A 526 -27.97 15.00 -8.30
N GLN A 527 -27.47 14.28 -9.29
CA GLN A 527 -28.16 13.12 -9.83
C GLN A 527 -27.16 11.96 -9.99
N ALA A 528 -27.57 10.76 -9.62
CA ALA A 528 -26.85 9.54 -9.95
C ALA A 528 -27.56 8.87 -11.11
N ALA A 529 -26.81 8.46 -12.13
CA ALA A 529 -27.36 7.89 -13.36
C ALA A 529 -26.58 6.65 -13.81
N ILE A 530 -27.28 5.71 -14.44
CA ILE A 530 -26.73 4.57 -15.18
C ILE A 530 -27.10 4.78 -16.64
N GLY A 531 -26.13 5.17 -17.46
CA GLY A 531 -26.38 5.62 -18.82
C GLY A 531 -27.38 6.81 -18.84
N ALA A 532 -28.48 6.70 -19.57
CA ALA A 532 -29.51 7.73 -19.62
C ALA A 532 -30.51 7.70 -18.43
N LYS A 533 -30.48 6.65 -17.59
CA LYS A 533 -31.45 6.46 -16.52
C LYS A 533 -30.97 7.07 -15.20
N ILE A 534 -31.66 8.11 -14.72
CA ILE A 534 -31.43 8.68 -13.39
C ILE A 534 -32.02 7.73 -12.35
N ILE A 535 -31.20 7.26 -11.40
CA ILE A 535 -31.57 6.32 -10.34
C ILE A 535 -31.76 7.01 -8.98
N SER A 536 -31.08 8.13 -8.74
CA SER A 536 -31.23 8.92 -7.52
C SER A 536 -31.07 10.40 -7.83
N ARG A 537 -31.73 11.25 -7.03
CA ARG A 537 -31.65 12.71 -7.19
C ARG A 537 -31.77 13.43 -5.85
N GLU A 538 -30.86 14.36 -5.62
CA GLU A 538 -30.89 15.33 -4.53
C GLU A 538 -30.82 16.76 -5.08
N THR A 539 -31.24 17.74 -4.28
CA THR A 539 -31.24 19.14 -4.72
C THR A 539 -30.76 20.05 -3.59
N ILE A 540 -29.75 20.85 -3.88
CA ILE A 540 -29.29 21.96 -3.03
C ILE A 540 -30.05 23.19 -3.43
N LYS A 541 -30.84 23.76 -2.51
CA LYS A 541 -31.64 24.97 -2.77
C LYS A 541 -30.73 26.20 -2.81
N ALA A 542 -30.98 27.09 -3.77
CA ALA A 542 -30.28 28.37 -3.88
C ALA A 542 -30.36 29.20 -2.60
N VAL A 543 -29.35 30.04 -2.39
CA VAL A 543 -29.42 31.11 -1.37
C VAL A 543 -30.55 32.05 -1.75
N ARG A 544 -31.53 32.18 -0.86
CA ARG A 544 -32.68 33.12 -1.06
C ARG A 544 -32.37 34.46 -0.42
N LYS A 545 -32.28 35.49 -1.25
CA LYS A 545 -32.43 36.87 -0.78
C LYS A 545 -33.91 37.16 -0.69
N ASP A 546 -34.39 37.59 0.46
CA ASP A 546 -35.79 38.02 0.59
C ASP A 546 -35.99 39.37 -0.17
N VAL A 547 -36.39 39.23 -1.45
CA VAL A 547 -36.63 40.39 -2.32
C VAL A 547 -37.95 41.09 -2.00
N THR A 548 -38.77 40.49 -1.13
CA THR A 548 -40.07 40.99 -0.73
C THR A 548 -40.06 41.67 0.64
N ALA A 549 -38.96 41.58 1.41
CA ALA A 549 -38.83 42.15 2.76
C ALA A 549 -39.13 43.67 2.83
N LYS A 550 -38.86 44.40 1.75
CA LYS A 550 -39.12 45.84 1.67
C LYS A 550 -40.48 46.18 1.06
N CYS A 551 -41.34 45.19 0.79
CA CYS A 551 -42.68 45.44 0.26
C CYS A 551 -43.68 45.58 1.41
N TYR A 552 -43.92 46.81 1.87
CA TYR A 552 -44.97 47.14 2.84
C TYR A 552 -46.33 47.14 2.15
N GLY A 553 -47.33 46.50 2.81
CA GLY A 553 -48.73 46.51 2.34
C GLY A 553 -49.06 45.42 1.31
N GLY A 554 -50.34 45.27 1.00
CA GLY A 554 -50.93 44.17 0.23
C GLY A 554 -50.69 44.18 -1.28
N ASP A 555 -49.63 44.81 -1.83
CA ASP A 555 -49.36 44.79 -3.27
C ASP A 555 -48.86 43.41 -3.74
N VAL A 556 -49.80 42.53 -3.94
CA VAL A 556 -49.56 41.13 -4.42
C VAL A 556 -48.92 41.12 -5.80
N SER A 557 -49.25 42.08 -6.66
CA SER A 557 -48.73 42.18 -8.04
C SER A 557 -47.26 42.51 -8.06
N ARG A 558 -46.80 43.43 -7.21
CA ARG A 558 -45.39 43.80 -7.08
C ARG A 558 -44.55 42.66 -6.47
N LYS A 559 -45.07 42.00 -5.44
CA LYS A 559 -44.42 40.81 -4.85
C LYS A 559 -44.25 39.72 -5.89
N ARG A 560 -45.28 39.44 -6.69
CA ARG A 560 -45.23 38.41 -7.77
C ARG A 560 -44.21 38.77 -8.85
N LYS A 561 -44.15 40.02 -9.31
CA LYS A 561 -43.17 40.51 -10.30
C LYS A 561 -41.73 40.39 -9.79
N LEU A 562 -41.47 40.71 -8.52
CA LEU A 562 -40.16 40.60 -7.90
C LEU A 562 -39.73 39.15 -7.79
N LEU A 563 -40.61 38.24 -7.40
CA LEU A 563 -40.35 36.80 -7.34
C LEU A 563 -40.10 36.20 -8.73
N GLU A 564 -40.87 36.63 -9.74
CA GLU A 564 -40.64 36.17 -11.13
C GLU A 564 -39.33 36.70 -11.69
N LYS A 565 -38.94 37.95 -11.40
CA LYS A 565 -37.63 38.49 -11.78
C LYS A 565 -36.48 37.73 -11.13
N GLN A 566 -36.64 37.42 -9.84
CA GLN A 566 -35.65 36.59 -9.12
C GLN A 566 -35.55 35.19 -9.73
N LYS A 567 -36.68 34.54 -10.06
CA LYS A 567 -36.72 33.23 -10.71
C LYS A 567 -36.03 33.23 -12.09
N ARG A 568 -36.27 34.26 -12.92
CA ARG A 568 -35.60 34.42 -14.23
C ARG A 568 -34.10 34.67 -14.06
N GLY A 569 -33.68 35.49 -13.09
CA GLY A 569 -32.28 35.75 -12.78
C GLY A 569 -31.54 34.47 -12.37
N LYS A 570 -32.14 33.68 -11.49
CA LYS A 570 -31.58 32.35 -11.09
C LYS A 570 -31.49 31.38 -12.26
N LYS A 571 -32.50 31.33 -13.13
CA LYS A 571 -32.46 30.47 -14.33
C LYS A 571 -31.32 30.87 -15.27
N ARG A 572 -31.09 32.19 -15.44
CA ARG A 572 -29.99 32.72 -16.25
C ARG A 572 -28.62 32.43 -15.63
N MET A 573 -28.48 32.59 -14.32
CA MET A 573 -27.24 32.22 -13.59
C MET A 573 -26.91 30.72 -13.69
N LYS A 574 -27.93 29.87 -13.62
CA LYS A 574 -27.76 28.42 -13.80
C LYS A 574 -27.23 28.04 -15.20
N GLN A 575 -27.54 28.82 -16.22
CA GLN A 575 -27.08 28.62 -17.60
C GLN A 575 -25.64 29.07 -17.83
N ILE A 576 -25.10 29.93 -16.96
CA ILE A 576 -23.80 30.59 -17.11
C ILE A 576 -22.79 30.05 -16.06
N GLY A 577 -23.28 29.57 -14.91
CA GLY A 577 -22.43 29.19 -13.78
C GLY A 577 -22.06 27.69 -13.76
N ASN A 578 -20.78 27.39 -13.72
CA ASN A 578 -20.30 26.07 -13.36
C ASN A 578 -20.49 25.85 -11.85
N VAL A 579 -20.79 24.62 -11.46
CA VAL A 579 -20.91 24.25 -10.04
C VAL A 579 -19.50 24.02 -9.51
N GLU A 580 -19.07 24.85 -8.56
CA GLU A 580 -17.82 24.61 -7.83
C GLU A 580 -18.01 23.45 -6.84
N VAL A 581 -17.23 22.39 -7.03
CA VAL A 581 -17.19 21.23 -6.14
C VAL A 581 -15.94 21.36 -5.26
N PRO A 582 -16.09 21.53 -3.94
CA PRO A 582 -14.92 21.66 -3.07
C PRO A 582 -14.15 20.34 -3.00
N GLN A 583 -12.82 20.40 -2.84
CA GLN A 583 -11.93 19.23 -2.71
C GLN A 583 -12.43 18.22 -1.68
N LYS A 584 -12.93 18.72 -0.54
CA LYS A 584 -13.51 17.86 0.52
C LYS A 584 -14.66 16.98 0.04
N ALA A 585 -15.38 17.37 -1.01
CA ALA A 585 -16.48 16.59 -1.55
C ALA A 585 -15.98 15.37 -2.32
N PHE A 586 -14.86 15.47 -3.03
CA PHE A 586 -14.22 14.32 -3.69
C PHE A 586 -13.69 13.32 -2.66
N LEU A 587 -12.99 13.80 -1.63
CA LEU A 587 -12.45 12.95 -0.56
C LEU A 587 -13.55 12.27 0.28
N ALA A 588 -14.65 12.99 0.56
CA ALA A 588 -15.73 12.47 1.39
C ALA A 588 -16.59 11.40 0.68
N VAL A 589 -16.64 11.43 -0.65
CA VAL A 589 -17.28 10.37 -1.45
C VAL A 589 -16.47 9.06 -1.37
N LEU A 590 -15.17 9.14 -1.04
CA LEU A 590 -14.33 7.96 -0.79
C LEU A 590 -14.67 7.25 0.54
N LYS A 591 -15.17 8.00 1.52
CA LYS A 591 -15.51 7.51 2.87
C LYS A 591 -17.02 7.60 3.08
N LEU A 592 -17.78 6.81 2.33
CA LEU A 592 -19.23 6.67 2.51
C LEU A 592 -19.48 5.65 3.62
N ASP A 593 -19.99 6.15 4.76
CA ASP A 593 -20.40 5.33 5.91
C ASP A 593 -21.56 4.37 5.57
#